data_5533fa378039edf2c5da36219fcbd194
#
_entry.id   5533fa378039edf2c5da36219fcbd194
#
_cell.length_a   1.000
_cell.length_b   1.000
_cell.length_c   1.000
_cell.angle_alpha   90.00
_cell.angle_beta   90.00
_cell.angle_gamma   90.00
#
_symmetry.space_group_name_H-M   'P 1'
#
loop_
_entity.id
_entity.type
_entity.pdbx_description
1 polymer ?
#
loop_
_entity_poly.entity_id
_entity_poly.type
_entity_poly.pdbx_seq_one_letter_code
_entity_poly.pdbx_strand_id
1 'polypeptide(L)'
;MTKLTLDAQTGETPIPAGLPVPQSACDLGKRIASAARNVARDGSGGQVAAPTVELRNVSHGYKGFPALSSIDLSIRPGEFFSLLGPSGCGKTTTLNIIGGFVMPDHGDVLINGKSVNRIPSYQRPVNTVFQNYALFPHMTVAQNVGFGPRMARQTGPDLARRVEEALALVSLTGLGDRRPDQLSGGQQQRVALARALINRPTVLLLDEPLGALDLKLRKQMQLELSRIQREVGITFVYVTHDQEEALSMSDRIAVMSGGCVIQVGSPEEVYENPASLFVADFIGSSNKLRGRCLEIAGGIATVQLQNGASVRVPAGSAWSGRQITIVVRPDHATIAMQVPGDTGRNALACRVAKVTYLGTHREIEVVLGDGGAASVRQSLGAEHVQPAPRVGEEVFLVWPVARSIGFSTQSSGGEQEDPDILPSSIRIDQTM
;
A
#
# COMPACT_ATOMS: atom_id res chain seq x y z
N MET A 1 -38.65 33.50 -31.79
CA MET A 1 -37.34 33.85 -31.21
C MET A 1 -37.47 33.70 -29.69
N THR A 2 -37.13 32.54 -29.16
CA THR A 2 -37.14 32.30 -27.72
C THR A 2 -35.86 31.49 -27.41
N LYS A 3 -34.92 32.14 -26.73
CA LYS A 3 -33.70 31.51 -26.24
C LYS A 3 -34.02 30.54 -25.10
N LEU A 4 -33.71 29.28 -25.28
CA LEU A 4 -33.62 28.30 -24.19
C LEU A 4 -32.17 28.31 -23.67
N THR A 5 -31.99 28.80 -22.45
CA THR A 5 -30.81 28.61 -21.63
C THR A 5 -30.95 27.29 -20.93
N LEU A 6 -30.05 26.33 -21.23
CA LEU A 6 -29.86 25.11 -20.44
C LEU A 6 -28.96 25.42 -19.26
N ASP A 7 -29.52 25.44 -18.06
CA ASP A 7 -28.78 25.35 -16.81
C ASP A 7 -28.46 23.88 -16.52
N ALA A 8 -27.18 23.50 -16.66
CA ALA A 8 -26.68 22.23 -16.19
C ALA A 8 -26.26 22.37 -14.72
N GLN A 9 -27.15 22.03 -13.80
CA GLN A 9 -26.81 21.79 -12.40
C GLN A 9 -26.26 20.37 -12.28
N THR A 10 -24.95 20.23 -12.24
CA THR A 10 -24.26 19.04 -11.74
C THR A 10 -24.26 19.09 -10.23
N GLY A 11 -25.16 18.32 -9.62
CA GLY A 11 -25.20 18.11 -8.17
C GLY A 11 -24.08 17.18 -7.74
N GLU A 12 -22.89 17.70 -7.51
CA GLU A 12 -21.85 17.02 -6.74
C GLU A 12 -22.12 17.25 -5.25
N THR A 13 -22.58 16.20 -4.56
CA THR A 13 -22.58 16.15 -3.10
C THR A 13 -21.13 16.18 -2.60
N PRO A 14 -20.73 17.08 -1.70
CA PRO A 14 -19.38 17.12 -1.16
C PRO A 14 -19.11 15.86 -0.34
N ILE A 15 -18.04 15.13 -0.70
CA ILE A 15 -17.50 14.02 0.09
C ILE A 15 -17.09 14.59 1.45
N PRO A 16 -17.53 14.02 2.59
CA PRO A 16 -17.14 14.50 3.91
C PRO A 16 -15.63 14.39 4.07
N ALA A 17 -15.01 15.48 4.52
CA ALA A 17 -13.59 15.59 4.80
C ALA A 17 -13.19 14.49 5.81
N GLY A 18 -12.11 13.77 5.51
CA GLY A 18 -11.58 12.70 6.34
C GLY A 18 -11.39 13.16 7.79
N LEU A 19 -11.79 12.30 8.73
CA LEU A 19 -11.66 12.51 10.17
C LEU A 19 -10.20 12.76 10.56
N PRO A 20 -9.90 13.64 11.52
CA PRO A 20 -8.55 13.88 12.00
C PRO A 20 -8.00 12.61 12.64
N VAL A 21 -6.87 12.10 12.11
CA VAL A 21 -6.15 10.99 12.72
C VAL A 21 -5.66 11.42 14.10
N PRO A 22 -5.84 10.60 15.15
CA PRO A 22 -5.33 10.92 16.47
C PRO A 22 -3.83 11.20 16.42
N GLN A 23 -3.38 12.26 17.09
CA GLN A 23 -1.95 12.64 17.22
C GLN A 23 -1.06 11.45 17.64
N SER A 24 -1.63 10.49 18.38
CA SER A 24 -1.00 9.23 18.78
C SER A 24 -0.50 8.35 17.61
N ALA A 25 -1.15 8.38 16.44
CA ALA A 25 -0.73 7.60 15.27
C ALA A 25 0.51 8.22 14.61
N CYS A 26 0.56 9.55 14.50
CA CYS A 26 1.75 10.27 14.02
C CYS A 26 2.94 10.11 14.98
N ASP A 27 2.69 10.08 16.28
CA ASP A 27 3.75 9.89 17.30
C ASP A 27 4.31 8.47 17.28
N LEU A 28 3.49 7.46 16.98
CA LEU A 28 3.94 6.09 16.79
C LEU A 28 4.85 5.99 15.55
N GLY A 29 4.46 6.58 14.44
CA GLY A 29 5.28 6.64 13.22
C GLY A 29 6.64 7.29 13.46
N LYS A 30 6.68 8.41 14.20
CA LYS A 30 7.93 9.09 14.60
C LYS A 30 8.84 8.22 15.47
N ARG A 31 8.27 7.48 16.42
CA ARG A 31 9.02 6.55 17.29
C ARG A 31 9.61 5.40 16.49
N ILE A 32 8.88 4.83 15.55
CA ILE A 32 9.36 3.76 14.67
C ILE A 32 10.45 4.28 13.73
N ALA A 33 10.28 5.45 13.10
CA ALA A 33 11.28 6.07 12.25
C ALA A 33 12.55 6.45 13.03
N SER A 34 12.42 6.86 14.30
CA SER A 34 13.55 7.14 15.19
C SER A 34 14.28 5.86 15.61
N ALA A 35 13.55 4.79 15.93
CA ALA A 35 14.14 3.49 16.27
C ALA A 35 14.91 2.89 15.07
N ALA A 36 14.36 2.97 13.85
CA ALA A 36 15.04 2.54 12.64
C ALA A 36 16.34 3.32 12.36
N ARG A 37 16.39 4.61 12.66
CA ARG A 37 17.62 5.43 12.57
C ARG A 37 18.68 5.04 13.60
N ASN A 38 18.28 4.61 14.79
CA ASN A 38 19.20 4.19 15.84
C ASN A 38 19.78 2.79 15.58
N VAL A 39 18.97 1.86 15.07
CA VAL A 39 19.44 0.51 14.67
C VAL A 39 20.46 0.60 13.50
N ALA A 40 20.25 1.55 12.56
CA ALA A 40 21.22 1.80 11.48
C ALA A 40 22.56 2.39 11.96
N ARG A 41 22.66 2.89 13.19
CA ARG A 41 23.90 3.41 13.80
C ARG A 41 24.70 2.39 14.61
N ASP A 42 24.05 1.34 15.12
CA ASP A 42 24.65 0.39 16.06
C ASP A 42 25.04 -0.98 15.45
N GLY A 43 24.73 -1.22 14.19
CA GLY A 43 24.97 -2.51 13.53
C GLY A 43 26.13 -2.49 12.55
N SER A 44 27.26 -3.07 12.91
CA SER A 44 28.37 -3.60 12.08
C SER A 44 28.80 -2.77 10.87
N GLY A 45 30.05 -2.35 10.84
CA GLY A 45 30.85 -1.55 9.90
C GLY A 45 30.73 -1.71 8.38
N GLY A 46 29.53 -1.85 7.85
CA GLY A 46 29.20 -1.67 6.44
C GLY A 46 28.72 -0.23 6.24
N GLN A 47 29.40 0.53 5.39
CA GLN A 47 29.01 1.87 4.97
C GLN A 47 27.62 1.78 4.34
N VAL A 48 26.54 2.12 5.10
CA VAL A 48 25.19 2.24 4.55
C VAL A 48 25.22 3.36 3.52
N ALA A 49 24.96 3.03 2.25
CA ALA A 49 24.92 4.00 1.17
C ALA A 49 23.95 5.14 1.53
N ALA A 50 24.36 6.38 1.29
CA ALA A 50 23.53 7.54 1.55
C ALA A 50 22.20 7.42 0.78
N PRO A 51 21.04 7.80 1.37
CA PRO A 51 19.76 7.68 0.72
C PRO A 51 19.69 8.56 -0.54
N THR A 52 19.03 8.05 -1.58
CA THR A 52 18.78 8.81 -2.82
C THR A 52 17.76 9.91 -2.59
N VAL A 53 16.68 9.62 -1.84
CA VAL A 53 15.68 10.62 -1.42
C VAL A 53 15.55 10.57 0.08
N GLU A 54 15.56 11.74 0.70
CA GLU A 54 15.32 11.86 2.13
C GLU A 54 14.36 13.04 2.40
N LEU A 55 13.30 12.76 3.13
CA LEU A 55 12.40 13.76 3.70
C LEU A 55 12.67 13.87 5.18
N ARG A 56 12.91 15.09 5.67
CA ARG A 56 13.19 15.38 7.08
C ARG A 56 12.13 16.32 7.62
N ASN A 57 11.26 15.80 8.48
CA ASN A 57 10.21 16.56 9.16
C ASN A 57 9.35 17.39 8.19
N VAL A 58 9.02 16.83 7.01
CA VAL A 58 8.30 17.52 5.96
C VAL A 58 6.82 17.64 6.32
N SER A 59 6.31 18.87 6.29
CA SER A 59 4.89 19.18 6.50
C SER A 59 4.38 20.08 5.39
N HIS A 60 3.10 19.88 5.02
CA HIS A 60 2.42 20.73 4.03
C HIS A 60 0.91 20.70 4.22
N GLY A 61 0.27 21.86 3.98
CA GLY A 61 -1.18 22.01 4.06
C GLY A 61 -1.77 22.75 2.87
N TYR A 62 -3.00 22.43 2.53
CA TYR A 62 -3.79 23.13 1.51
C TYR A 62 -4.90 23.93 2.19
N LYS A 63 -4.91 25.27 2.02
CA LYS A 63 -6.00 26.15 2.52
C LYS A 63 -6.40 25.87 3.98
N GLY A 64 -5.42 25.62 4.86
CA GLY A 64 -5.67 25.34 6.29
C GLY A 64 -5.93 23.87 6.65
N PHE A 65 -5.98 22.97 5.71
CA PHE A 65 -6.08 21.53 5.96
C PHE A 65 -4.70 20.87 5.87
N PRO A 66 -4.22 20.16 6.91
CA PRO A 66 -2.94 19.48 6.88
C PRO A 66 -3.01 18.29 5.89
N ALA A 67 -2.17 18.31 4.87
CA ALA A 67 -2.03 17.21 3.92
C ALA A 67 -0.89 16.27 4.30
N LEU A 68 0.19 16.82 4.88
CA LEU A 68 1.33 16.06 5.42
C LEU A 68 1.70 16.64 6.79
N SER A 69 1.98 15.75 7.73
CA SER A 69 2.31 16.10 9.12
C SER A 69 3.64 15.45 9.53
N SER A 70 4.74 16.23 9.41
CA SER A 70 6.06 15.80 9.90
C SER A 70 6.53 14.45 9.32
N ILE A 71 6.56 14.35 7.99
CA ILE A 71 7.02 13.14 7.30
C ILE A 71 8.54 13.04 7.39
N ASP A 72 9.00 11.93 7.96
CA ASP A 72 10.37 11.45 7.89
C ASP A 72 10.43 10.21 7.02
N LEU A 73 11.20 10.23 5.92
CA LEU A 73 11.28 9.13 4.97
C LEU A 73 12.70 9.06 4.37
N SER A 74 13.19 7.85 4.19
CA SER A 74 14.50 7.60 3.59
C SER A 74 14.39 6.49 2.56
N ILE A 75 14.72 6.78 1.30
CA ILE A 75 14.65 5.87 0.15
C ILE A 75 16.07 5.60 -0.33
N ARG A 76 16.42 4.32 -0.49
CA ARG A 76 17.78 3.86 -0.83
C ARG A 76 18.08 3.97 -2.32
N PRO A 77 19.34 4.00 -2.72
CA PRO A 77 19.72 3.95 -4.14
C PRO A 77 19.22 2.66 -4.80
N GLY A 78 18.66 2.78 -6.01
CA GLY A 78 18.19 1.65 -6.80
C GLY A 78 16.98 0.91 -6.23
N GLU A 79 16.31 1.44 -5.21
CA GLU A 79 15.16 0.83 -4.53
C GLU A 79 13.86 1.07 -5.32
N PHE A 80 13.00 0.06 -5.40
CA PHE A 80 11.61 0.21 -5.77
C PHE A 80 10.80 0.49 -4.50
N PHE A 81 10.45 1.74 -4.26
CA PHE A 81 9.82 2.20 -3.04
C PHE A 81 8.37 2.62 -3.28
N SER A 82 7.40 2.02 -2.58
CA SER A 82 5.99 2.36 -2.72
C SER A 82 5.45 3.20 -1.57
N LEU A 83 4.67 4.22 -1.92
CA LEU A 83 3.78 4.96 -1.02
C LEU A 83 2.38 4.37 -1.16
N LEU A 84 1.88 3.73 -0.11
CA LEU A 84 0.61 3.02 -0.09
C LEU A 84 -0.30 3.60 1.00
N GLY A 85 -1.59 3.72 0.73
CA GLY A 85 -2.55 4.23 1.71
C GLY A 85 -3.89 4.60 1.07
N PRO A 86 -4.93 4.90 1.86
CA PRO A 86 -6.23 5.31 1.35
C PRO A 86 -6.17 6.63 0.57
N SER A 87 -7.23 6.93 -0.16
CA SER A 87 -7.36 8.21 -0.87
C SER A 87 -7.26 9.38 0.12
N GLY A 88 -6.57 10.45 -0.28
CA GLY A 88 -6.42 11.65 0.56
C GLY A 88 -5.38 11.56 1.69
N CYS A 89 -4.65 10.44 1.86
CA CYS A 89 -3.66 10.31 2.94
C CYS A 89 -2.31 11.02 2.68
N GLY A 90 -2.13 11.73 1.55
CA GLY A 90 -0.94 12.53 1.27
C GLY A 90 0.08 11.92 0.31
N LYS A 91 -0.15 10.76 -0.31
CA LYS A 91 0.78 10.09 -1.24
C LYS A 91 1.21 10.97 -2.42
N THR A 92 0.24 11.43 -3.21
CA THR A 92 0.49 12.32 -4.36
C THR A 92 1.10 13.66 -3.92
N THR A 93 0.73 14.18 -2.75
CA THR A 93 1.36 15.38 -2.18
C THR A 93 2.85 15.14 -1.88
N THR A 94 3.18 14.00 -1.26
CA THR A 94 4.57 13.60 -1.00
C THR A 94 5.35 13.47 -2.31
N LEU A 95 4.78 12.81 -3.31
CA LEU A 95 5.40 12.67 -4.63
C LEU A 95 5.63 14.04 -5.29
N ASN A 96 4.65 14.93 -5.23
CA ASN A 96 4.74 16.29 -5.80
C ASN A 96 5.78 17.16 -5.08
N ILE A 97 5.96 16.98 -3.79
CA ILE A 97 7.02 17.66 -3.02
C ILE A 97 8.40 17.15 -3.45
N ILE A 98 8.59 15.84 -3.62
CA ILE A 98 9.85 15.28 -4.15
C ILE A 98 10.09 15.79 -5.57
N GLY A 99 9.05 15.81 -6.42
CA GLY A 99 9.11 16.30 -7.80
C GLY A 99 9.33 17.82 -7.94
N GLY A 100 9.10 18.59 -6.86
CA GLY A 100 9.21 20.06 -6.89
C GLY A 100 8.04 20.78 -7.51
N PHE A 101 6.88 20.13 -7.63
CA PHE A 101 5.63 20.75 -8.05
C PHE A 101 4.93 21.47 -6.88
N VAL A 102 5.21 21.04 -5.66
CA VAL A 102 4.72 21.62 -4.42
C VAL A 102 5.93 21.86 -3.51
N MET A 103 5.97 23.03 -2.84
CA MET A 103 6.98 23.31 -1.85
C MET A 103 6.46 22.89 -0.47
N PRO A 104 7.28 22.26 0.38
CA PRO A 104 6.88 21.97 1.77
C PRO A 104 6.78 23.29 2.56
N ASP A 105 5.85 23.34 3.51
CA ASP A 105 5.72 24.48 4.42
C ASP A 105 6.83 24.43 5.49
N HIS A 106 7.20 23.20 5.91
CA HIS A 106 8.27 22.93 6.87
C HIS A 106 9.08 21.69 6.46
N GLY A 107 10.32 21.63 6.94
CA GLY A 107 11.22 20.50 6.73
C GLY A 107 12.04 20.60 5.45
N ASP A 108 12.83 19.54 5.21
CA ASP A 108 13.78 19.48 4.11
C ASP A 108 13.58 18.26 3.22
N VAL A 109 13.70 18.50 1.92
CA VAL A 109 13.77 17.44 0.88
C VAL A 109 15.18 17.39 0.36
N LEU A 110 15.82 16.23 0.48
CA LEU A 110 17.16 16.02 -0.03
C LEU A 110 17.15 14.95 -1.15
N ILE A 111 17.93 15.19 -2.19
CA ILE A 111 18.20 14.20 -3.25
C ILE A 111 19.72 14.03 -3.33
N ASN A 112 20.21 12.81 -3.18
CA ASN A 112 21.64 12.50 -3.06
C ASN A 112 22.34 13.39 -2.00
N GLY A 113 21.70 13.57 -0.84
CA GLY A 113 22.20 14.36 0.27
C GLY A 113 22.19 15.89 0.07
N LYS A 114 21.68 16.40 -1.06
CA LYS A 114 21.59 17.84 -1.35
C LYS A 114 20.16 18.31 -1.21
N SER A 115 19.94 19.40 -0.44
CA SER A 115 18.61 20.01 -0.32
C SER A 115 18.14 20.55 -1.67
N VAL A 116 16.90 20.19 -2.02
CA VAL A 116 16.26 20.60 -3.29
C VAL A 116 15.04 21.52 -3.07
N ASN A 117 14.79 21.99 -1.85
CA ASN A 117 13.63 22.83 -1.54
C ASN A 117 13.51 24.05 -2.48
N ARG A 118 14.64 24.70 -2.79
CA ARG A 118 14.69 25.91 -3.64
C ARG A 118 14.95 25.60 -5.11
N ILE A 119 15.10 24.30 -5.49
CA ILE A 119 15.36 23.90 -6.85
C ILE A 119 14.01 23.66 -7.56
N PRO A 120 13.72 24.38 -8.67
CA PRO A 120 12.48 24.19 -9.43
C PRO A 120 12.43 22.78 -10.05
N SER A 121 11.22 22.27 -10.30
CA SER A 121 10.98 20.89 -10.76
C SER A 121 11.81 20.50 -12.00
N TYR A 122 11.95 21.40 -12.98
CA TYR A 122 12.68 21.12 -14.22
C TYR A 122 14.21 21.03 -14.07
N GLN A 123 14.76 21.43 -12.92
CA GLN A 123 16.19 21.33 -12.58
C GLN A 123 16.50 20.21 -11.60
N ARG A 124 15.48 19.58 -11.03
CA ARG A 124 15.69 18.44 -10.12
C ARG A 124 16.10 17.19 -10.91
N PRO A 125 16.98 16.35 -10.38
CA PRO A 125 17.40 15.11 -11.06
C PRO A 125 16.33 14.01 -10.97
N VAL A 126 15.06 14.37 -11.15
CA VAL A 126 13.90 13.49 -11.08
C VAL A 126 13.03 13.64 -12.32
N ASN A 127 12.33 12.59 -12.69
CA ASN A 127 11.28 12.65 -13.71
C ASN A 127 10.00 12.02 -13.17
N THR A 128 8.84 12.52 -13.64
CA THR A 128 7.53 12.06 -13.18
C THR A 128 6.74 11.47 -14.35
N VAL A 129 6.14 10.29 -14.11
CA VAL A 129 5.09 9.71 -14.93
C VAL A 129 3.76 9.95 -14.21
N PHE A 130 2.89 10.74 -14.81
CA PHE A 130 1.59 11.09 -14.26
C PHE A 130 0.54 10.03 -14.56
N GLN A 131 -0.52 9.98 -13.80
CA GLN A 131 -1.63 9.04 -13.92
C GLN A 131 -2.28 9.01 -15.32
N ASN A 132 -2.38 10.16 -15.97
CA ASN A 132 -2.92 10.32 -17.34
C ASN A 132 -1.85 10.25 -18.42
N TYR A 133 -0.63 9.78 -18.07
CA TYR A 133 0.56 9.68 -18.95
C TYR A 133 1.05 11.01 -19.54
N ALA A 134 0.23 12.03 -19.61
CA ALA A 134 0.52 13.38 -20.13
C ALA A 134 1.31 13.39 -21.45
N LEU A 135 0.96 12.50 -22.39
CA LEU A 135 1.57 12.46 -23.72
C LEU A 135 1.10 13.67 -24.55
N PHE A 136 2.00 14.20 -25.37
CA PHE A 136 1.67 15.26 -26.33
C PHE A 136 0.93 14.65 -27.53
N PRO A 137 -0.38 14.92 -27.71
CA PRO A 137 -1.20 14.22 -28.70
C PRO A 137 -0.84 14.57 -30.15
N HIS A 138 -0.26 15.74 -30.37
CA HIS A 138 0.17 16.23 -31.68
C HIS A 138 1.56 15.74 -32.09
N MET A 139 2.29 15.08 -31.22
CA MET A 139 3.63 14.53 -31.44
C MET A 139 3.58 13.02 -31.67
N THR A 140 4.53 12.51 -32.48
CA THR A 140 4.75 11.08 -32.62
C THR A 140 5.35 10.49 -31.30
N VAL A 141 5.39 9.15 -31.21
CA VAL A 141 6.04 8.43 -30.13
C VAL A 141 7.51 8.85 -29.98
N ALA A 142 8.26 8.84 -31.06
CA ALA A 142 9.67 9.25 -31.06
C ALA A 142 9.85 10.72 -30.66
N GLN A 143 8.92 11.59 -31.08
CA GLN A 143 8.92 12.98 -30.65
C GLN A 143 8.59 13.17 -29.17
N ASN A 144 7.62 12.43 -28.65
CA ASN A 144 7.30 12.41 -27.22
C ASN A 144 8.52 11.97 -26.40
N VAL A 145 9.12 10.83 -26.73
CA VAL A 145 10.29 10.31 -26.01
C VAL A 145 11.47 11.28 -26.09
N GLY A 146 11.78 11.82 -27.28
CA GLY A 146 12.88 12.76 -27.49
C GLY A 146 12.62 14.19 -26.99
N PHE A 147 11.46 14.49 -26.39
CA PHE A 147 11.09 15.87 -26.04
C PHE A 147 12.05 16.50 -25.01
N GLY A 148 12.32 15.83 -23.90
CA GLY A 148 13.21 16.34 -22.85
C GLY A 148 14.61 16.66 -23.35
N PRO A 149 15.32 15.72 -24.00
CA PRO A 149 16.63 15.99 -24.58
C PRO A 149 16.63 17.13 -25.59
N ARG A 150 15.56 17.27 -26.43
CA ARG A 150 15.43 18.40 -27.36
C ARG A 150 15.34 19.74 -26.64
N MET A 151 14.59 19.81 -25.54
CA MET A 151 14.54 21.04 -24.71
C MET A 151 15.92 21.38 -24.13
N ALA A 152 16.73 20.38 -23.83
CA ALA A 152 18.13 20.52 -23.44
C ALA A 152 19.09 20.74 -24.63
N ARG A 153 18.57 21.08 -25.84
CA ARG A 153 19.31 21.34 -27.07
C ARG A 153 20.16 20.15 -27.58
N GLN A 154 19.81 18.94 -27.18
CA GLN A 154 20.42 17.72 -27.72
C GLN A 154 19.67 17.33 -29.00
N THR A 155 20.36 17.25 -30.11
CA THR A 155 19.79 16.96 -31.42
C THR A 155 20.73 16.06 -32.24
N GLY A 156 20.30 15.64 -33.42
CA GLY A 156 21.11 14.85 -34.34
C GLY A 156 21.02 13.33 -34.13
N PRO A 157 21.93 12.57 -34.78
CA PRO A 157 21.87 11.11 -34.82
C PRO A 157 21.98 10.46 -33.45
N ASP A 158 22.70 11.07 -32.50
CA ASP A 158 22.83 10.54 -31.13
C ASP A 158 21.48 10.55 -30.40
N LEU A 159 20.67 11.59 -30.54
CA LEU A 159 19.34 11.63 -30.01
C LEU A 159 18.44 10.56 -30.64
N ALA A 160 18.50 10.36 -31.94
CA ALA A 160 17.72 9.33 -32.63
C ALA A 160 18.05 7.93 -32.07
N ARG A 161 19.34 7.62 -31.95
CA ARG A 161 19.81 6.36 -31.35
C ARG A 161 19.29 6.19 -29.91
N ARG A 162 19.39 7.20 -29.06
CA ARG A 162 18.87 7.17 -27.67
C ARG A 162 17.37 6.98 -27.59
N VAL A 163 16.60 7.55 -28.52
CA VAL A 163 15.15 7.34 -28.63
C VAL A 163 14.85 5.89 -28.97
N GLU A 164 15.58 5.30 -29.94
CA GLU A 164 15.42 3.88 -30.30
C GLU A 164 15.77 2.96 -29.13
N GLU A 165 16.87 3.22 -28.43
CA GLU A 165 17.27 2.48 -27.22
C GLU A 165 16.19 2.57 -26.12
N ALA A 166 15.62 3.76 -25.88
CA ALA A 166 14.55 3.95 -24.90
C ALA A 166 13.25 3.25 -25.30
N LEU A 167 12.91 3.22 -26.61
CA LEU A 167 11.76 2.47 -27.12
C LEU A 167 11.99 0.95 -27.04
N ALA A 168 13.19 0.48 -27.30
CA ALA A 168 13.55 -0.93 -27.17
C ALA A 168 13.43 -1.41 -25.71
N LEU A 169 13.91 -0.60 -24.74
CA LEU A 169 13.82 -0.88 -23.30
C LEU A 169 12.39 -1.14 -22.84
N VAL A 170 11.40 -0.41 -23.40
CA VAL A 170 9.98 -0.55 -23.07
C VAL A 170 9.21 -1.42 -24.07
N SER A 171 9.90 -2.20 -24.93
CA SER A 171 9.30 -3.11 -25.91
C SER A 171 8.36 -2.42 -26.92
N LEU A 172 8.75 -1.23 -27.41
CA LEU A 172 8.00 -0.44 -28.40
C LEU A 172 8.81 -0.18 -29.68
N THR A 173 9.77 -1.04 -29.99
CA THR A 173 10.55 -0.96 -31.25
C THR A 173 9.64 -0.92 -32.47
N GLY A 174 9.92 -0.02 -33.43
CA GLY A 174 9.16 0.13 -34.68
C GLY A 174 7.85 0.95 -34.54
N LEU A 175 7.54 1.47 -33.35
CA LEU A 175 6.33 2.30 -33.14
C LEU A 175 6.64 3.82 -33.09
N GLY A 176 7.86 4.24 -33.42
CA GLY A 176 8.32 5.62 -33.27
C GLY A 176 7.51 6.66 -34.04
N ASP A 177 6.97 6.30 -35.21
CA ASP A 177 6.22 7.22 -36.10
C ASP A 177 4.73 7.32 -35.76
N ARG A 178 4.21 6.44 -34.88
CA ARG A 178 2.81 6.48 -34.45
C ARG A 178 2.54 7.68 -33.56
N ARG A 179 1.26 8.10 -33.53
CA ARG A 179 0.76 9.08 -32.56
C ARG A 179 0.11 8.36 -31.34
N PRO A 180 -0.03 9.06 -30.19
CA PRO A 180 -0.65 8.48 -28.99
C PRO A 180 -2.05 7.88 -29.21
N ASP A 181 -2.88 8.48 -30.05
CA ASP A 181 -4.24 8.01 -30.38
C ASP A 181 -4.25 6.68 -31.16
N GLN A 182 -3.12 6.27 -31.71
CA GLN A 182 -2.93 5.00 -32.44
C GLN A 182 -2.40 3.88 -31.53
N LEU A 183 -2.29 4.12 -30.23
CA LEU A 183 -1.71 3.22 -29.25
C LEU A 183 -2.75 2.75 -28.22
N SER A 184 -2.61 1.50 -27.74
CA SER A 184 -3.36 1.04 -26.58
C SER A 184 -2.90 1.78 -25.29
N GLY A 185 -3.73 1.79 -24.25
CA GLY A 185 -3.40 2.43 -22.97
C GLY A 185 -2.05 1.95 -22.38
N GLY A 186 -1.78 0.63 -22.42
CA GLY A 186 -0.50 0.10 -21.98
C GLY A 186 0.69 0.52 -22.86
N GLN A 187 0.49 0.72 -24.17
CA GLN A 187 1.52 1.27 -25.04
C GLN A 187 1.77 2.75 -24.74
N GLN A 188 0.72 3.54 -24.51
CA GLN A 188 0.85 4.95 -24.10
C GLN A 188 1.63 5.09 -22.79
N GLN A 189 1.35 4.24 -21.81
CA GLN A 189 2.09 4.19 -20.54
C GLN A 189 3.58 3.92 -20.78
N ARG A 190 3.92 2.91 -21.61
CA ARG A 190 5.31 2.60 -21.95
C ARG A 190 6.01 3.76 -22.66
N VAL A 191 5.31 4.52 -23.51
CA VAL A 191 5.86 5.75 -24.12
C VAL A 191 6.15 6.80 -23.04
N ALA A 192 5.25 7.01 -22.08
CA ALA A 192 5.48 7.94 -20.96
C ALA A 192 6.69 7.53 -20.12
N LEU A 193 6.84 6.22 -19.89
CA LEU A 193 7.98 5.65 -19.17
C LEU A 193 9.29 5.87 -19.95
N ALA A 194 9.33 5.57 -21.26
CA ALA A 194 10.50 5.82 -22.11
C ALA A 194 10.88 7.30 -22.14
N ARG A 195 9.87 8.21 -22.24
CA ARG A 195 10.07 9.67 -22.17
C ARG A 195 10.70 10.12 -20.85
N ALA A 196 10.34 9.48 -19.74
CA ALA A 196 10.91 9.79 -18.45
C ALA A 196 12.35 9.24 -18.32
N LEU A 197 12.59 8.01 -18.77
CA LEU A 197 13.88 7.31 -18.64
C LEU A 197 14.99 7.84 -19.54
N ILE A 198 14.67 8.36 -20.74
CA ILE A 198 15.67 8.89 -21.68
C ILE A 198 16.51 10.03 -21.09
N ASN A 199 15.98 10.75 -20.10
CA ASN A 199 16.68 11.82 -19.39
C ASN A 199 17.68 11.28 -18.36
N ARG A 200 17.74 9.97 -18.11
CA ARG A 200 18.57 9.32 -17.10
C ARG A 200 18.43 9.97 -15.70
N PRO A 201 17.21 10.07 -15.16
CA PRO A 201 17.00 10.68 -13.87
C PRO A 201 17.62 9.82 -12.74
N THR A 202 17.96 10.44 -11.61
CA THR A 202 18.35 9.71 -10.40
C THR A 202 17.15 8.98 -9.78
N VAL A 203 15.98 9.60 -9.85
CA VAL A 203 14.73 9.09 -9.30
C VAL A 203 13.61 9.19 -10.34
N LEU A 204 12.87 8.12 -10.51
CA LEU A 204 11.63 8.09 -11.27
C LEU A 204 10.44 8.10 -10.33
N LEU A 205 9.58 9.10 -10.47
CA LEU A 205 8.34 9.27 -9.72
C LEU A 205 7.16 8.75 -10.55
N LEU A 206 6.33 7.90 -9.97
CA LEU A 206 5.21 7.23 -10.66
C LEU A 206 3.93 7.47 -9.84
N ASP A 207 3.00 8.26 -10.38
CA ASP A 207 1.73 8.59 -9.71
C ASP A 207 0.59 7.73 -10.28
N GLU A 208 0.22 6.66 -9.58
CA GLU A 208 -0.83 5.69 -9.95
C GLU A 208 -0.80 5.25 -11.42
N PRO A 209 0.37 4.86 -11.98
CA PRO A 209 0.52 4.69 -13.42
C PRO A 209 -0.31 3.52 -13.98
N LEU A 210 -0.75 2.57 -13.16
CA LEU A 210 -1.51 1.38 -13.57
C LEU A 210 -3.02 1.52 -13.36
N GLY A 211 -3.50 2.61 -12.75
CA GLY A 211 -4.89 2.79 -12.34
C GLY A 211 -5.92 2.74 -13.48
N ALA A 212 -5.53 3.14 -14.69
CA ALA A 212 -6.42 3.16 -15.86
C ALA A 212 -6.44 1.86 -16.69
N LEU A 213 -5.70 0.81 -16.27
CA LEU A 213 -5.56 -0.44 -17.02
C LEU A 213 -6.50 -1.52 -16.51
N ASP A 214 -6.96 -2.41 -17.41
CA ASP A 214 -7.66 -3.64 -17.03
C ASP A 214 -6.73 -4.60 -16.25
N LEU A 215 -7.32 -5.55 -15.53
CA LEU A 215 -6.60 -6.45 -14.61
C LEU A 215 -5.48 -7.25 -15.31
N LYS A 216 -5.72 -7.76 -16.53
CA LYS A 216 -4.73 -8.57 -17.25
C LYS A 216 -3.54 -7.73 -17.68
N LEU A 217 -3.81 -6.56 -18.25
CA LEU A 217 -2.78 -5.62 -18.70
C LEU A 217 -2.03 -5.04 -17.49
N ARG A 218 -2.71 -4.78 -16.38
CA ARG A 218 -2.11 -4.30 -15.13
C ARG A 218 -1.07 -5.31 -14.62
N LYS A 219 -1.41 -6.60 -14.50
CA LYS A 219 -0.45 -7.64 -14.07
C LYS A 219 0.75 -7.76 -15.02
N GLN A 220 0.54 -7.64 -16.31
CA GLN A 220 1.64 -7.63 -17.29
C GLN A 220 2.55 -6.42 -17.09
N MET A 221 1.97 -5.24 -16.86
CA MET A 221 2.73 -4.00 -16.65
C MET A 221 3.48 -3.96 -15.32
N GLN A 222 2.96 -4.60 -14.27
CA GLN A 222 3.69 -4.78 -12.99
C GLN A 222 5.01 -5.53 -13.22
N LEU A 223 4.97 -6.66 -13.92
CA LEU A 223 6.17 -7.43 -14.25
C LEU A 223 7.16 -6.61 -15.11
N GLU A 224 6.64 -5.87 -16.08
CA GLU A 224 7.45 -5.04 -16.96
C GLU A 224 8.12 -3.87 -16.22
N LEU A 225 7.39 -3.18 -15.33
CA LEU A 225 7.96 -2.11 -14.49
C LEU A 225 9.07 -2.63 -13.58
N SER A 226 8.87 -3.78 -12.93
CA SER A 226 9.88 -4.41 -12.09
C SER A 226 11.11 -4.86 -12.89
N ARG A 227 10.91 -5.35 -14.14
CA ARG A 227 12.01 -5.70 -15.06
C ARG A 227 12.81 -4.44 -15.44
N ILE A 228 12.12 -3.38 -15.89
CA ILE A 228 12.76 -2.14 -16.33
C ILE A 228 13.54 -1.50 -15.17
N GLN A 229 12.96 -1.45 -13.97
CA GLN A 229 13.63 -0.89 -12.81
C GLN A 229 14.94 -1.62 -12.50
N ARG A 230 14.93 -2.96 -12.50
CA ARG A 230 16.14 -3.79 -12.29
C ARG A 230 17.18 -3.60 -13.39
N GLU A 231 16.75 -3.47 -14.65
CA GLU A 231 17.64 -3.28 -15.79
C GLU A 231 18.31 -1.90 -15.78
N VAL A 232 17.54 -0.85 -15.44
CA VAL A 232 18.05 0.54 -15.40
C VAL A 232 18.80 0.84 -14.10
N GLY A 233 18.44 0.19 -12.98
CA GLY A 233 19.10 0.34 -11.67
C GLY A 233 18.88 1.68 -10.98
N ILE A 234 17.90 2.50 -11.40
CA ILE A 234 17.56 3.77 -10.75
C ILE A 234 16.50 3.59 -9.66
N THR A 235 16.39 4.56 -8.77
CA THR A 235 15.38 4.56 -7.70
C THR A 235 14.00 4.88 -8.26
N PHE A 236 12.99 4.05 -7.94
CA PHE A 236 11.59 4.30 -8.25
C PHE A 236 10.83 4.68 -6.98
N VAL A 237 10.03 5.74 -7.06
CA VAL A 237 9.03 6.10 -6.03
C VAL A 237 7.66 5.94 -6.67
N TYR A 238 6.91 4.98 -6.19
CA TYR A 238 5.66 4.51 -6.76
C TYR A 238 4.49 4.82 -5.84
N VAL A 239 3.51 5.54 -6.32
CA VAL A 239 2.25 5.80 -5.59
C VAL A 239 1.19 4.85 -6.09
N THR A 240 0.51 4.17 -5.17
CA THR A 240 -0.65 3.35 -5.46
C THR A 240 -1.61 3.30 -4.27
N HIS A 241 -2.85 2.93 -4.53
CA HIS A 241 -3.83 2.51 -3.53
C HIS A 241 -4.08 0.99 -3.59
N ASP A 242 -3.48 0.30 -4.56
CA ASP A 242 -3.59 -1.15 -4.74
C ASP A 242 -2.51 -1.87 -3.93
N GLN A 243 -2.95 -2.73 -3.02
CA GLN A 243 -2.07 -3.49 -2.12
C GLN A 243 -1.28 -4.56 -2.87
N GLU A 244 -1.90 -5.24 -3.86
CA GLU A 244 -1.23 -6.27 -4.65
C GLU A 244 -0.06 -5.68 -5.44
N GLU A 245 -0.23 -4.47 -5.99
CA GLU A 245 0.84 -3.76 -6.68
C GLU A 245 2.02 -3.49 -5.74
N ALA A 246 1.74 -2.89 -4.57
CA ALA A 246 2.78 -2.56 -3.61
C ALA A 246 3.51 -3.81 -3.09
N LEU A 247 2.76 -4.86 -2.71
CA LEU A 247 3.34 -6.10 -2.17
C LEU A 247 4.17 -6.88 -3.21
N SER A 248 3.78 -6.83 -4.52
CA SER A 248 4.43 -7.62 -5.56
C SER A 248 5.66 -6.99 -6.19
N MET A 249 5.76 -5.65 -6.17
CA MET A 249 6.81 -4.93 -6.91
C MET A 249 7.85 -4.27 -6.02
N SER A 250 7.54 -3.99 -4.75
CA SER A 250 8.37 -3.09 -3.94
C SER A 250 9.44 -3.83 -3.14
N ASP A 251 10.60 -3.20 -2.99
CA ASP A 251 11.60 -3.59 -2.00
C ASP A 251 11.17 -3.15 -0.59
N ARG A 252 10.55 -1.94 -0.50
CA ARG A 252 9.96 -1.42 0.73
C ARG A 252 8.70 -0.60 0.44
N ILE A 253 7.79 -0.62 1.41
CA ILE A 253 6.50 0.06 1.37
C ILE A 253 6.42 1.02 2.55
N ALA A 254 6.02 2.28 2.29
CA ALA A 254 5.55 3.19 3.32
C ALA A 254 4.02 3.20 3.32
N VAL A 255 3.42 2.72 4.41
CA VAL A 255 1.98 2.79 4.63
C VAL A 255 1.65 4.15 5.23
N MET A 256 0.79 4.91 4.57
CA MET A 256 0.40 6.27 4.94
C MET A 256 -1.06 6.34 5.36
N SER A 257 -1.35 7.16 6.36
CA SER A 257 -2.71 7.51 6.78
C SER A 257 -2.72 8.91 7.39
N GLY A 258 -3.75 9.71 7.08
CA GLY A 258 -3.95 11.05 7.67
C GLY A 258 -2.76 11.99 7.56
N GLY A 259 -2.03 11.95 6.45
CA GLY A 259 -0.85 12.79 6.25
C GLY A 259 0.41 12.32 6.98
N CYS A 260 0.40 11.12 7.57
CA CYS A 260 1.54 10.56 8.31
C CYS A 260 2.01 9.24 7.70
N VAL A 261 3.28 8.90 7.87
CA VAL A 261 3.82 7.56 7.62
C VAL A 261 3.60 6.72 8.89
N ILE A 262 2.82 5.64 8.77
CA ILE A 262 2.48 4.77 9.90
C ILE A 262 3.51 3.66 10.06
N GLN A 263 3.95 3.07 8.95
CA GLN A 263 4.96 2.00 8.94
C GLN A 263 5.77 2.05 7.63
N VAL A 264 7.05 1.74 7.73
CA VAL A 264 7.92 1.47 6.57
C VAL A 264 8.59 0.12 6.79
N GLY A 265 8.48 -0.78 5.82
CA GLY A 265 9.09 -2.12 5.90
C GLY A 265 9.09 -2.82 4.55
N SER A 266 9.69 -4.02 4.49
CA SER A 266 9.53 -4.91 3.34
C SER A 266 8.06 -5.35 3.18
N PRO A 267 7.64 -5.83 2.00
CA PRO A 267 6.30 -6.42 1.82
C PRO A 267 5.93 -7.43 2.90
N GLU A 268 6.86 -8.34 3.23
CA GLU A 268 6.66 -9.34 4.28
C GLU A 268 6.51 -8.72 5.67
N GLU A 269 7.35 -7.74 6.04
CA GLU A 269 7.27 -7.06 7.33
C GLU A 269 5.95 -6.33 7.51
N VAL A 270 5.46 -5.64 6.47
CA VAL A 270 4.20 -4.88 6.53
C VAL A 270 2.99 -5.82 6.63
N TYR A 271 3.04 -6.99 5.96
CA TYR A 271 1.96 -7.98 5.95
C TYR A 271 1.94 -8.83 7.22
N GLU A 272 3.10 -9.40 7.61
CA GLU A 272 3.22 -10.36 8.72
C GLU A 272 3.37 -9.68 10.09
N ASN A 273 3.98 -8.49 10.15
CA ASN A 273 4.28 -7.74 11.36
C ASN A 273 3.75 -6.30 11.31
N PRO A 274 2.43 -6.09 11.13
CA PRO A 274 1.85 -4.77 11.09
C PRO A 274 2.06 -4.02 12.41
N ALA A 275 2.51 -2.76 12.31
CA ALA A 275 2.82 -1.93 13.48
C ALA A 275 1.57 -1.40 14.21
N SER A 276 0.40 -1.47 13.58
CA SER A 276 -0.87 -1.01 14.14
C SER A 276 -2.04 -1.81 13.58
N LEU A 277 -3.18 -1.74 14.28
CA LEU A 277 -4.42 -2.35 13.79
C LEU A 277 -4.83 -1.77 12.42
N PHE A 278 -4.61 -0.46 12.21
CA PHE A 278 -4.85 0.16 10.90
C PHE A 278 -4.05 -0.53 9.79
N VAL A 279 -2.74 -0.75 9.97
CA VAL A 279 -1.91 -1.43 8.95
C VAL A 279 -2.39 -2.87 8.75
N ALA A 280 -2.72 -3.58 9.84
CA ALA A 280 -3.23 -4.95 9.77
C ALA A 280 -4.53 -5.05 8.95
N ASP A 281 -5.42 -4.07 9.08
CA ASP A 281 -6.70 -4.01 8.37
C ASP A 281 -6.55 -3.51 6.94
N PHE A 282 -5.69 -2.52 6.75
CA PHE A 282 -5.48 -1.92 5.45
C PHE A 282 -4.71 -2.86 4.50
N ILE A 283 -3.79 -3.68 5.01
CA ILE A 283 -3.00 -4.61 4.20
C ILE A 283 -3.60 -6.02 4.27
N GLY A 284 -4.36 -6.38 3.25
CA GLY A 284 -5.02 -7.69 3.13
C GLY A 284 -6.21 -7.88 4.08
N SER A 285 -6.84 -9.03 3.97
CA SER A 285 -7.96 -9.42 4.83
C SER A 285 -7.48 -9.85 6.22
N SER A 286 -8.30 -9.60 7.25
CA SER A 286 -7.98 -9.91 8.65
C SER A 286 -9.19 -10.44 9.40
N ASN A 287 -9.03 -11.57 10.10
CA ASN A 287 -9.97 -12.01 11.13
C ASN A 287 -9.66 -11.26 12.42
N LYS A 288 -10.65 -10.59 13.02
CA LYS A 288 -10.49 -9.83 14.25
C LYS A 288 -11.26 -10.48 15.39
N LEU A 289 -10.55 -10.85 16.45
CA LEU A 289 -11.10 -11.43 17.66
C LEU A 289 -10.85 -10.45 18.82
N ARG A 290 -11.89 -10.08 19.54
CA ARG A 290 -11.78 -9.15 20.66
C ARG A 290 -11.89 -9.91 21.99
N GLY A 291 -11.01 -9.61 22.93
CA GLY A 291 -11.04 -10.26 24.22
C GLY A 291 -10.22 -9.52 25.26
N ARG A 292 -10.25 -10.03 26.50
CA ARG A 292 -9.50 -9.49 27.63
C ARG A 292 -8.32 -10.39 27.95
N CYS A 293 -7.14 -9.82 28.09
CA CYS A 293 -5.95 -10.55 28.54
C CYS A 293 -6.12 -10.94 30.02
N LEU A 294 -6.13 -12.24 30.31
CA LEU A 294 -6.23 -12.77 31.64
C LEU A 294 -4.86 -12.86 32.33
N GLU A 295 -3.92 -13.49 31.65
CA GLU A 295 -2.58 -13.74 32.14
C GLU A 295 -1.53 -13.74 31.04
N ILE A 296 -0.28 -13.58 31.42
CA ILE A 296 0.88 -13.67 30.52
C ILE A 296 1.88 -14.64 31.18
N ALA A 297 2.19 -15.73 30.48
CA ALA A 297 3.15 -16.73 30.91
C ALA A 297 4.07 -17.14 29.77
N GLY A 298 5.38 -17.16 29.99
CA GLY A 298 6.36 -17.61 28.98
C GLY A 298 6.33 -16.83 27.67
N GLY A 299 6.00 -15.53 27.69
CA GLY A 299 5.89 -14.72 26.49
C GLY A 299 4.60 -14.92 25.68
N ILE A 300 3.62 -15.65 26.22
CA ILE A 300 2.31 -15.89 25.61
C ILE A 300 1.23 -15.33 26.53
N ALA A 301 0.31 -14.57 25.98
CA ALA A 301 -0.89 -14.08 26.64
C ALA A 301 -2.06 -15.03 26.40
N THR A 302 -2.82 -15.34 27.46
CA THR A 302 -4.14 -15.98 27.38
C THR A 302 -5.20 -14.89 27.34
N VAL A 303 -5.95 -14.83 26.24
CA VAL A 303 -7.00 -13.84 26.02
C VAL A 303 -8.35 -14.52 26.00
N GLN A 304 -9.25 -14.11 26.91
CA GLN A 304 -10.64 -14.57 26.94
C GLN A 304 -11.49 -13.72 25.98
N LEU A 305 -12.11 -14.38 25.02
CA LEU A 305 -13.04 -13.76 24.07
C LEU A 305 -14.41 -13.52 24.72
N GLN A 306 -15.27 -12.73 24.07
CA GLN A 306 -16.60 -12.39 24.56
C GLN A 306 -17.51 -13.62 24.75
N ASN A 307 -17.33 -14.68 23.95
CA ASN A 307 -18.04 -15.94 24.06
C ASN A 307 -17.51 -16.89 25.17
N GLY A 308 -16.55 -16.43 25.98
CA GLY A 308 -15.94 -17.22 27.06
C GLY A 308 -14.79 -18.14 26.61
N ALA A 309 -14.59 -18.32 25.29
CA ALA A 309 -13.46 -19.11 24.78
C ALA A 309 -12.14 -18.38 25.05
N SER A 310 -11.07 -19.16 25.22
CA SER A 310 -9.72 -18.62 25.44
C SER A 310 -8.83 -18.92 24.25
N VAL A 311 -8.05 -17.93 23.83
CA VAL A 311 -7.04 -18.05 22.78
C VAL A 311 -5.69 -17.55 23.27
N ARG A 312 -4.63 -18.11 22.72
CA ARG A 312 -3.24 -17.76 23.06
C ARG A 312 -2.63 -16.91 21.98
N VAL A 313 -1.87 -15.90 22.39
CA VAL A 313 -1.28 -14.89 21.48
C VAL A 313 0.12 -14.57 21.98
N PRO A 314 1.13 -14.39 21.10
CA PRO A 314 2.42 -13.84 21.52
C PRO A 314 2.22 -12.53 22.28
N ALA A 315 2.78 -12.42 23.48
CA ALA A 315 2.46 -11.34 24.41
C ALA A 315 3.21 -10.05 24.09
N GLY A 316 2.51 -8.92 24.14
CA GLY A 316 3.11 -7.60 24.31
C GLY A 316 3.37 -7.30 25.78
N SER A 317 4.34 -6.45 26.06
CA SER A 317 4.89 -6.21 27.41
C SER A 317 3.95 -5.58 28.45
N ALA A 318 2.71 -5.20 28.10
CA ALA A 318 1.81 -4.46 29.00
C ALA A 318 0.33 -4.79 28.78
N TRP A 319 -0.04 -6.06 28.60
CA TRP A 319 -1.41 -6.46 28.24
C TRP A 319 -2.29 -6.96 29.39
N SER A 320 -1.70 -7.27 30.55
CA SER A 320 -2.46 -7.85 31.67
C SER A 320 -3.69 -7.00 32.02
N GLY A 321 -4.87 -7.63 32.03
CA GLY A 321 -6.16 -7.00 32.31
C GLY A 321 -6.71 -6.07 31.21
N ARG A 322 -5.99 -5.82 30.11
CA ARG A 322 -6.41 -4.93 29.02
C ARG A 322 -7.28 -5.63 27.99
N GLN A 323 -8.06 -4.84 27.26
CA GLN A 323 -8.73 -5.28 26.04
C GLN A 323 -7.71 -5.42 24.92
N ILE A 324 -7.75 -6.56 24.23
CA ILE A 324 -6.84 -6.93 23.14
C ILE A 324 -7.68 -7.24 21.90
N THR A 325 -7.32 -6.63 20.79
CA THR A 325 -7.78 -7.07 19.47
C THR A 325 -6.73 -7.99 18.87
N ILE A 326 -7.12 -9.22 18.59
CA ILE A 326 -6.27 -10.23 17.97
C ILE A 326 -6.58 -10.26 16.48
N VAL A 327 -5.54 -10.19 15.67
CA VAL A 327 -5.63 -10.31 14.21
C VAL A 327 -5.03 -11.64 13.79
N VAL A 328 -5.76 -12.36 12.94
CA VAL A 328 -5.32 -13.60 12.28
C VAL A 328 -5.61 -13.51 10.79
N ARG A 329 -4.60 -13.74 9.96
CA ARG A 329 -4.78 -13.74 8.51
C ARG A 329 -5.61 -14.95 8.06
N PRO A 330 -6.56 -14.80 7.12
CA PRO A 330 -7.33 -15.92 6.59
C PRO A 330 -6.48 -17.06 6.00
N ASP A 331 -5.32 -16.72 5.47
CA ASP A 331 -4.35 -17.68 4.90
C ASP A 331 -3.63 -18.50 5.97
N HIS A 332 -3.57 -18.03 7.21
CA HIS A 332 -2.96 -18.74 8.34
C HIS A 332 -3.98 -19.61 9.10
N ALA A 333 -5.26 -19.45 8.82
CA ALA A 333 -6.33 -20.20 9.43
C ALA A 333 -6.74 -21.40 8.57
N THR A 334 -7.20 -22.47 9.23
CA THR A 334 -7.70 -23.69 8.59
C THR A 334 -8.99 -24.13 9.27
N ILE A 335 -9.80 -24.95 8.56
CA ILE A 335 -10.98 -25.60 9.12
C ILE A 335 -10.62 -27.03 9.52
N ALA A 336 -11.02 -27.43 10.73
CA ALA A 336 -10.88 -28.81 11.22
C ALA A 336 -12.22 -29.35 11.77
N MET A 337 -12.44 -30.65 11.63
CA MET A 337 -13.64 -31.32 12.16
C MET A 337 -13.52 -31.64 13.66
N GLN A 338 -12.30 -31.64 14.17
CA GLN A 338 -11.99 -31.92 15.59
C GLN A 338 -10.94 -30.96 16.08
N VAL A 339 -10.94 -30.71 17.40
CA VAL A 339 -9.91 -29.90 18.05
C VAL A 339 -8.55 -30.60 17.91
N PRO A 340 -7.54 -29.95 17.35
CA PRO A 340 -6.20 -30.52 17.27
C PRO A 340 -5.64 -30.79 18.68
N GLY A 341 -5.02 -31.94 18.89
CA GLY A 341 -4.32 -32.27 20.14
C GLY A 341 -3.01 -31.48 20.34
N ASP A 342 -2.62 -30.66 19.38
CA ASP A 342 -1.40 -29.84 19.42
C ASP A 342 -1.61 -28.56 20.25
N THR A 343 -0.80 -28.43 21.29
CA THR A 343 -0.81 -27.25 22.17
C THR A 343 -0.24 -25.97 21.51
N GLY A 344 0.37 -26.06 20.33
CA GLY A 344 0.88 -24.92 19.53
C GLY A 344 -0.17 -24.17 18.72
N ARG A 345 -1.45 -24.62 18.75
CA ARG A 345 -2.54 -24.05 17.96
C ARG A 345 -3.67 -23.51 18.81
N ASN A 346 -4.38 -22.52 18.30
CA ASN A 346 -5.69 -22.10 18.77
C ASN A 346 -6.77 -22.84 17.99
N ALA A 347 -7.91 -23.11 18.64
CA ALA A 347 -9.09 -23.68 18.01
C ALA A 347 -10.36 -23.02 18.58
N LEU A 348 -11.24 -22.53 17.73
CA LEU A 348 -12.53 -21.95 18.10
C LEU A 348 -13.66 -22.70 17.40
N ALA A 349 -14.65 -23.15 18.16
CA ALA A 349 -15.87 -23.71 17.59
C ALA A 349 -16.61 -22.65 16.76
N CYS A 350 -17.03 -23.00 15.58
CA CYS A 350 -17.73 -22.13 14.66
C CYS A 350 -18.65 -22.93 13.73
N ARG A 351 -19.52 -22.21 13.01
CA ARG A 351 -20.41 -22.82 12.01
C ARG A 351 -20.11 -22.20 10.64
N VAL A 352 -20.06 -23.07 9.61
CA VAL A 352 -19.83 -22.61 8.23
C VAL A 352 -21.04 -21.82 7.74
N ALA A 353 -20.80 -20.56 7.36
CA ALA A 353 -21.83 -19.66 6.82
C ALA A 353 -21.88 -19.71 5.29
N LYS A 354 -20.71 -19.73 4.65
CA LYS A 354 -20.61 -19.70 3.18
C LYS A 354 -19.31 -20.34 2.72
N VAL A 355 -19.35 -20.94 1.53
CA VAL A 355 -18.16 -21.46 0.83
C VAL A 355 -18.15 -20.92 -0.59
N THR A 356 -17.11 -20.15 -0.96
CA THR A 356 -16.96 -19.55 -2.28
C THR A 356 -15.76 -20.17 -2.98
N TYR A 357 -15.96 -20.74 -4.17
CA TYR A 357 -14.90 -21.30 -5.00
C TYR A 357 -14.34 -20.20 -5.94
N LEU A 358 -13.03 -19.97 -5.88
CA LEU A 358 -12.33 -18.93 -6.64
C LEU A 358 -11.22 -19.49 -7.56
N GLY A 359 -11.33 -20.74 -7.97
CA GLY A 359 -10.39 -21.43 -8.87
C GLY A 359 -9.17 -21.96 -8.13
N THR A 360 -8.21 -21.13 -7.80
CA THR A 360 -6.95 -21.51 -7.11
C THR A 360 -7.11 -21.77 -5.62
N HIS A 361 -8.15 -21.23 -5.02
CA HIS A 361 -8.48 -21.35 -3.59
C HIS A 361 -9.98 -21.31 -3.40
N ARG A 362 -10.42 -21.62 -2.18
CA ARG A 362 -11.78 -21.35 -1.70
C ARG A 362 -11.73 -20.44 -0.48
N GLU A 363 -12.71 -19.57 -0.38
CA GLU A 363 -12.97 -18.79 0.82
C GLU A 363 -14.11 -19.44 1.59
N ILE A 364 -13.87 -19.67 2.89
CA ILE A 364 -14.84 -20.26 3.80
C ILE A 364 -15.14 -19.21 4.86
N GLU A 365 -16.36 -18.68 4.87
CA GLU A 365 -16.84 -17.76 5.90
C GLU A 365 -17.48 -18.58 7.02
N VAL A 366 -17.13 -18.28 8.27
CA VAL A 366 -17.64 -18.95 9.45
C VAL A 366 -18.20 -17.93 10.46
N VAL A 367 -19.19 -18.35 11.23
CA VAL A 367 -19.76 -17.60 12.34
C VAL A 367 -19.25 -18.22 13.64
N LEU A 368 -18.66 -17.41 14.48
CA LEU A 368 -18.17 -17.78 15.81
C LEU A 368 -19.32 -17.83 16.81
N GLY A 369 -19.10 -18.43 17.97
CA GLY A 369 -20.12 -18.58 19.01
C GLY A 369 -20.64 -17.26 19.61
N ASP A 370 -19.96 -16.14 19.43
CA ASP A 370 -20.39 -14.79 19.78
C ASP A 370 -21.12 -14.03 18.65
N GLY A 371 -21.34 -14.69 17.52
CA GLY A 371 -21.92 -14.08 16.32
C GLY A 371 -20.90 -13.36 15.44
N GLY A 372 -19.63 -13.27 15.87
CA GLY A 372 -18.55 -12.71 15.07
C GLY A 372 -18.28 -13.51 13.79
N ALA A 373 -17.90 -12.85 12.71
CA ALA A 373 -17.54 -13.51 11.46
C ALA A 373 -16.02 -13.68 11.37
N ALA A 374 -15.60 -14.81 10.79
CA ALA A 374 -14.21 -15.04 10.40
C ALA A 374 -14.16 -15.73 9.03
N SER A 375 -13.02 -15.61 8.35
CA SER A 375 -12.81 -16.24 7.04
C SER A 375 -11.54 -17.07 7.03
N VAL A 376 -11.55 -18.09 6.17
CA VAL A 376 -10.40 -18.97 5.90
C VAL A 376 -10.18 -18.99 4.40
N ARG A 377 -8.93 -18.79 3.98
CA ARG A 377 -8.53 -18.97 2.59
C ARG A 377 -7.79 -20.30 2.46
N GLN A 378 -8.46 -21.27 1.84
CA GLN A 378 -7.92 -22.60 1.65
C GLN A 378 -7.43 -22.78 0.22
N SER A 379 -6.11 -22.95 0.03
CA SER A 379 -5.52 -23.24 -1.28
C SER A 379 -5.94 -24.62 -1.78
N LEU A 380 -6.23 -24.72 -3.07
CA LEU A 380 -6.62 -25.97 -3.76
C LEU A 380 -5.42 -26.49 -4.55
N GLY A 381 -4.40 -27.01 -3.86
CA GLY A 381 -3.25 -27.67 -4.46
C GLY A 381 -3.58 -29.09 -4.96
N ALA A 382 -2.77 -29.61 -5.90
CA ALA A 382 -3.05 -30.86 -6.61
C ALA A 382 -3.06 -32.13 -5.74
N GLU A 383 -2.47 -32.11 -4.54
CA GLU A 383 -2.21 -33.37 -3.81
C GLU A 383 -3.15 -33.67 -2.64
N HIS A 384 -3.88 -32.72 -2.08
CA HIS A 384 -4.84 -32.99 -0.98
C HIS A 384 -5.98 -31.97 -0.96
N VAL A 385 -6.93 -32.11 -1.85
CA VAL A 385 -8.17 -31.34 -1.75
C VAL A 385 -9.05 -31.97 -0.66
N GLN A 386 -8.93 -31.46 0.56
CA GLN A 386 -9.94 -31.78 1.58
C GLN A 386 -11.33 -31.43 1.03
N PRO A 387 -12.35 -32.28 1.25
CA PRO A 387 -13.71 -31.96 0.82
C PRO A 387 -14.13 -30.62 1.41
N ALA A 388 -14.90 -29.84 0.64
CA ALA A 388 -15.43 -28.58 1.14
C ALA A 388 -16.36 -28.84 2.33
N PRO A 389 -16.25 -28.11 3.44
CA PRO A 389 -17.23 -28.21 4.51
C PRO A 389 -18.59 -27.74 3.98
N ARG A 390 -19.68 -28.29 4.55
CA ARG A 390 -21.05 -27.93 4.16
C ARG A 390 -21.49 -26.68 4.89
N VAL A 391 -22.27 -25.85 4.24
CA VAL A 391 -22.93 -24.71 4.90
C VAL A 391 -23.82 -25.24 6.03
N GLY A 392 -23.70 -24.60 7.22
CA GLY A 392 -24.38 -25.03 8.44
C GLY A 392 -23.61 -26.06 9.28
N GLU A 393 -22.51 -26.62 8.76
CA GLU A 393 -21.70 -27.61 9.48
C GLU A 393 -20.95 -26.97 10.66
N GLU A 394 -20.92 -27.67 11.79
CA GLU A 394 -20.14 -27.28 12.98
C GLU A 394 -18.70 -27.77 12.80
N VAL A 395 -17.77 -26.85 12.91
CA VAL A 395 -16.35 -27.06 12.65
C VAL A 395 -15.50 -26.25 13.62
N PHE A 396 -14.20 -26.39 13.56
CA PHE A 396 -13.25 -25.57 14.32
C PHE A 396 -12.41 -24.71 13.37
N LEU A 397 -12.37 -23.39 13.68
CA LEU A 397 -11.39 -22.48 13.12
C LEU A 397 -10.08 -22.68 13.87
N VAL A 398 -9.03 -23.09 13.18
CA VAL A 398 -7.74 -23.48 13.76
C VAL A 398 -6.60 -22.67 13.15
N TRP A 399 -5.71 -22.15 13.99
CA TRP A 399 -4.49 -21.45 13.52
C TRP A 399 -3.33 -21.58 14.52
N PRO A 400 -2.06 -21.46 14.07
CA PRO A 400 -0.90 -21.46 14.96
C PRO A 400 -0.91 -20.25 15.91
N VAL A 401 -0.58 -20.44 17.18
CA VAL A 401 -0.46 -19.35 18.17
C VAL A 401 0.49 -18.27 17.68
N ALA A 402 1.64 -18.66 17.10
CA ALA A 402 2.65 -17.73 16.57
C ALA A 402 2.16 -16.84 15.41
N ARG A 403 1.03 -17.17 14.77
CA ARG A 403 0.41 -16.39 13.68
C ARG A 403 -0.71 -15.48 14.18
N SER A 404 -0.82 -15.29 15.49
CA SER A 404 -1.72 -14.33 16.11
C SER A 404 -0.96 -13.03 16.39
N ILE A 405 -1.53 -11.90 15.98
CA ILE A 405 -0.98 -10.57 16.26
C ILE A 405 -1.95 -9.85 17.19
N GLY A 406 -1.47 -9.40 18.34
CA GLY A 406 -2.30 -8.72 19.30
C GLY A 406 -2.05 -7.22 19.37
N PHE A 407 -3.13 -6.44 19.46
CA PHE A 407 -3.10 -4.99 19.65
C PHE A 407 -3.86 -4.63 20.90
N SER A 408 -3.21 -3.93 21.85
CA SER A 408 -3.89 -3.42 23.03
C SER A 408 -4.65 -2.14 22.67
N THR A 409 -5.95 -2.11 22.92
CA THR A 409 -6.70 -0.86 22.95
C THR A 409 -6.32 -0.13 24.24
N GLN A 410 -5.63 1.01 24.13
CA GLN A 410 -5.52 1.92 25.26
C GLN A 410 -6.93 2.46 25.51
N SER A 411 -7.48 2.19 26.68
CA SER A 411 -8.59 2.97 27.22
C SER A 411 -8.07 4.37 27.55
N SER A 412 -7.98 5.24 26.53
CA SER A 412 -8.06 6.67 26.75
C SER A 412 -9.48 6.93 27.24
N GLY A 413 -9.61 7.35 28.51
CA GLY A 413 -10.90 7.69 29.11
C GLY A 413 -11.64 8.70 28.23
N GLY A 414 -12.78 8.32 27.71
CA GLY A 414 -13.63 9.06 26.78
C GLY A 414 -14.17 8.12 25.73
N GLU A 415 -15.38 7.63 25.96
CA GLU A 415 -16.16 6.93 24.96
C GLU A 415 -16.32 7.82 23.72
N GLN A 416 -15.59 7.49 22.66
CA GLN A 416 -16.00 7.78 21.29
C GLN A 416 -15.83 6.45 20.55
N GLU A 417 -16.93 5.73 20.47
CA GLU A 417 -17.14 4.69 19.47
C GLU A 417 -16.89 5.32 18.11
N ASP A 418 -15.95 4.75 17.35
CA ASP A 418 -15.75 5.09 15.94
C ASP A 418 -16.83 4.34 15.15
N PRO A 419 -17.92 5.01 14.67
CA PRO A 419 -19.07 4.32 14.11
C PRO A 419 -18.91 3.92 12.63
N ASP A 420 -17.76 4.08 12.00
CA ASP A 420 -17.60 3.94 10.55
C ASP A 420 -16.50 2.99 10.09
N ILE A 421 -16.47 1.73 10.57
CA ILE A 421 -15.79 0.65 9.84
C ILE A 421 -16.69 -0.58 9.79
N LEU A 422 -17.77 -0.46 9.04
CA LEU A 422 -18.48 -1.61 8.47
C LEU A 422 -17.97 -1.83 7.04
N PRO A 423 -17.52 -3.04 6.69
CA PRO A 423 -17.28 -3.37 5.29
C PRO A 423 -18.61 -3.26 4.54
N SER A 424 -18.60 -2.51 3.43
CA SER A 424 -19.75 -2.18 2.57
C SER A 424 -20.29 -3.36 1.76
N SER A 425 -20.40 -4.55 2.34
CA SER A 425 -20.97 -5.71 1.66
C SER A 425 -21.61 -6.71 2.60
N ILE A 426 -22.58 -6.29 3.43
CA ILE A 426 -23.67 -7.17 3.91
C ILE A 426 -24.83 -6.24 4.36
N ARG A 427 -25.59 -5.74 3.39
CA ARG A 427 -27.00 -5.42 3.64
C ARG A 427 -27.80 -6.66 3.30
N ILE A 428 -28.22 -7.39 4.30
CA ILE A 428 -29.28 -8.37 4.17
C ILE A 428 -30.57 -7.56 4.07
N ASP A 429 -31.17 -7.59 2.89
CA ASP A 429 -32.50 -7.04 2.61
C ASP A 429 -33.52 -7.81 3.45
N GLN A 430 -34.03 -7.19 4.53
CA GLN A 430 -35.21 -7.67 5.26
C GLN A 430 -36.45 -7.09 4.59
N THR A 431 -36.88 -7.74 3.51
CA THR A 431 -38.28 -7.64 3.04
C THR A 431 -38.63 -8.90 2.24
N MET A 432 -39.21 -9.85 2.91
CA MET A 432 -40.39 -10.71 2.70
C MET A 432 -40.33 -11.95 3.58
#